data_1114275013928853d89735e6707c4634
#
_entry.id   1114275013928853d89735e6707c4634
#
_cell.length_a   1.000
_cell.length_b   1.000
_cell.length_c   1.000
_cell.angle_alpha   90.00
_cell.angle_beta   90.00
_cell.angle_gamma   90.00
#
_symmetry.space_group_name_H-M   'P 1'
#
loop_
_entity.id
_entity.type
_entity.pdbx_description
1 polymer ?
#
loop_
_entity_poly.entity_id
_entity_poly.type
_entity_poly.pdbx_seq_one_letter_code
_entity_poly.pdbx_strand_id
1 'polypeptide(L)'
;MFEGGGQPISGAGGVIPEPIEKGVPDLPTNAFFAYGHYEGIPRLLDLMDKHEIKLSSFMIGKAVETSPDVAQEIVRRGHEAAAHGRVWDNSYQLSRDEERRFIADSVDTIQKVTGQKPVGWNAYWMRSSIYILETLQDLGFLYTIDEPSHDEPFIVPVRGRDFVTVPYTFHMNDIVSFPFVGWNPAAYEQALRDEFDQLYEEGAQRRRMMVVSLHDRISGHAGRVRVLDRFLTYARSKPDVWFARKDEIARWVLSNRSATPVVKRGPPTVSGLPGPVT
;
A
#
# COMPACT_ATOMS: atom_id res chain seq x y z
N MET A 1 2.50 -5.37 0.12
CA MET A 1 1.21 -5.79 0.71
C MET A 1 1.39 -7.14 1.37
N PHE A 2 0.88 -7.32 2.59
CA PHE A 2 0.88 -8.56 3.35
C PHE A 2 -0.57 -9.05 3.48
N GLU A 3 -0.99 -9.95 2.59
CA GLU A 3 -2.40 -10.22 2.30
C GLU A 3 -2.82 -11.69 2.40
N GLY A 4 -1.90 -12.63 2.32
CA GLY A 4 -2.22 -14.07 2.30
C GLY A 4 -3.03 -14.50 3.53
N GLY A 5 -4.19 -15.11 3.30
CA GLY A 5 -5.17 -15.43 4.36
C GLY A 5 -6.33 -14.45 4.47
N GLY A 6 -6.23 -13.26 3.86
CA GLY A 6 -7.32 -12.27 3.80
C GLY A 6 -8.28 -12.48 2.63
N GLN A 7 -7.88 -13.27 1.63
CA GLN A 7 -8.68 -13.56 0.45
C GLN A 7 -9.85 -14.52 0.76
N PRO A 8 -10.95 -14.46 -0.01
CA PRO A 8 -11.99 -15.47 0.07
C PRO A 8 -11.44 -16.83 -0.38
N ILE A 9 -11.96 -17.89 0.21
CA ILE A 9 -11.54 -19.29 -0.06
C ILE A 9 -11.82 -19.73 -1.50
N SER A 10 -12.82 -19.10 -2.11
CA SER A 10 -13.28 -19.34 -3.48
C SER A 10 -13.48 -18.01 -4.20
N GLY A 11 -13.04 -17.91 -5.45
CA GLY A 11 -13.26 -16.71 -6.28
C GLY A 11 -12.36 -15.51 -5.94
N ALA A 12 -11.24 -15.73 -5.28
CA ALA A 12 -10.29 -14.67 -4.94
C ALA A 12 -9.60 -14.02 -6.16
N GLY A 13 -9.70 -14.64 -7.32
CA GLY A 13 -8.86 -14.34 -8.46
C GLY A 13 -7.42 -14.79 -8.22
N GLY A 14 -6.78 -15.33 -9.22
CA GLY A 14 -5.45 -15.92 -9.08
C GLY A 14 -4.80 -16.16 -10.43
N VAL A 15 -3.83 -17.07 -10.42
CA VAL A 15 -3.07 -17.45 -11.61
C VAL A 15 -3.85 -18.37 -12.56
N ILE A 16 -4.95 -18.97 -12.09
CA ILE A 16 -5.83 -19.84 -12.88
C ILE A 16 -6.93 -18.96 -13.48
N PRO A 17 -7.00 -18.84 -14.81
CA PRO A 17 -7.98 -17.97 -15.48
C PRO A 17 -9.40 -18.57 -15.49
N GLU A 18 -9.52 -19.90 -15.34
CA GLU A 18 -10.82 -20.57 -15.32
C GLU A 18 -11.47 -20.38 -13.94
N PRO A 19 -12.73 -19.88 -13.89
CA PRO A 19 -13.43 -19.72 -12.63
C PRO A 19 -13.77 -21.08 -11.98
N ILE A 20 -13.56 -21.15 -10.67
CA ILE A 20 -14.03 -22.30 -9.88
C ILE A 20 -15.50 -22.09 -9.47
N GLU A 21 -16.24 -23.18 -9.27
CA GLU A 21 -17.62 -23.15 -8.78
C GLU A 21 -17.68 -22.47 -7.40
N LYS A 22 -18.73 -21.63 -7.21
CA LYS A 22 -18.91 -20.89 -5.96
C LYS A 22 -19.03 -21.82 -4.76
N GLY A 23 -18.26 -21.56 -3.72
CA GLY A 23 -18.26 -22.35 -2.48
C GLY A 23 -17.27 -23.53 -2.49
N VAL A 24 -16.69 -23.86 -3.64
CA VAL A 24 -15.62 -24.84 -3.71
C VAL A 24 -14.27 -24.17 -3.40
N PRO A 25 -13.45 -24.68 -2.47
CA PRO A 25 -12.13 -24.14 -2.18
C PRO A 25 -11.21 -24.22 -3.40
N ASP A 26 -10.68 -23.06 -3.81
CA ASP A 26 -9.67 -22.96 -4.88
C ASP A 26 -8.28 -23.22 -4.30
N LEU A 27 -7.88 -24.50 -4.25
CA LEU A 27 -6.62 -24.91 -3.61
C LEU A 27 -5.38 -24.28 -4.27
N PRO A 28 -5.22 -24.28 -5.62
CA PRO A 28 -4.04 -23.68 -6.21
C PRO A 28 -3.99 -22.15 -6.04
N THR A 29 -5.12 -21.45 -6.10
CA THR A 29 -5.17 -20.01 -5.81
C THR A 29 -4.80 -19.73 -4.35
N ASN A 30 -5.34 -20.49 -3.40
CA ASN A 30 -4.97 -20.33 -1.99
C ASN A 30 -3.49 -20.65 -1.73
N ALA A 31 -2.92 -21.67 -2.41
CA ALA A 31 -1.48 -21.96 -2.35
C ALA A 31 -0.63 -20.83 -2.93
N PHE A 32 -1.10 -20.16 -3.99
CA PHE A 32 -0.44 -18.97 -4.55
C PHE A 32 -0.40 -17.79 -3.57
N PHE A 33 -1.45 -17.59 -2.78
CA PHE A 33 -1.41 -16.61 -1.69
C PHE A 33 -0.43 -17.03 -0.59
N ALA A 34 -0.42 -18.30 -0.20
CA ALA A 34 0.50 -18.82 0.81
C ALA A 34 1.98 -18.70 0.37
N TYR A 35 2.28 -18.78 -0.93
CA TYR A 35 3.62 -18.54 -1.48
C TYR A 35 4.19 -17.18 -1.04
N GLY A 36 3.34 -16.14 -0.96
CA GLY A 36 3.72 -14.84 -0.47
C GLY A 36 4.37 -14.90 0.91
N HIS A 37 3.79 -15.66 1.83
CA HIS A 37 4.28 -15.82 3.20
C HIS A 37 5.54 -16.68 3.28
N TYR A 38 5.57 -17.82 2.57
CA TYR A 38 6.67 -18.78 2.70
C TYR A 38 7.92 -18.35 1.96
N GLU A 39 7.78 -17.74 0.79
CA GLU A 39 8.88 -17.41 -0.09
C GLU A 39 8.99 -15.90 -0.41
N GLY A 40 7.85 -15.25 -0.64
CA GLY A 40 7.81 -13.89 -1.16
C GLY A 40 8.32 -12.87 -0.17
N ILE A 41 7.75 -12.84 1.03
CA ILE A 41 8.13 -11.89 2.08
C ILE A 41 9.58 -12.08 2.51
N PRO A 42 10.07 -13.29 2.82
CA PRO A 42 11.48 -13.48 3.14
C PRO A 42 12.43 -12.88 2.09
N ARG A 43 12.18 -13.16 0.80
CA ARG A 43 13.02 -12.60 -0.29
C ARG A 43 12.94 -11.07 -0.38
N LEU A 44 11.74 -10.51 -0.23
CA LEU A 44 11.57 -9.06 -0.27
C LEU A 44 12.24 -8.38 0.92
N LEU A 45 12.16 -8.96 2.11
CA LEU A 45 12.84 -8.44 3.29
C LEU A 45 14.36 -8.51 3.15
N ASP A 46 14.90 -9.61 2.64
CA ASP A 46 16.33 -9.77 2.38
C ASP A 46 16.82 -8.76 1.31
N LEU A 47 15.99 -8.49 0.30
CA LEU A 47 16.28 -7.46 -0.70
C LEU A 47 16.30 -6.07 -0.06
N MET A 48 15.35 -5.75 0.80
CA MET A 48 15.31 -4.47 1.50
C MET A 48 16.51 -4.29 2.43
N ASP A 49 16.90 -5.34 3.16
CA ASP A 49 18.09 -5.30 4.02
C ASP A 49 19.37 -5.12 3.20
N LYS A 50 19.50 -5.80 2.05
CA LYS A 50 20.63 -5.62 1.11
C LYS A 50 20.80 -4.17 0.68
N HIS A 51 19.69 -3.46 0.45
CA HIS A 51 19.68 -2.07 0.02
C HIS A 51 19.55 -1.07 1.16
N GLU A 52 19.52 -1.52 2.42
CA GLU A 52 19.33 -0.67 3.61
C GLU A 52 18.05 0.19 3.53
N ILE A 53 16.99 -0.34 2.91
CA ILE A 53 15.71 0.35 2.74
C ILE A 53 14.71 -0.20 3.75
N LYS A 54 13.93 0.71 4.34
CA LYS A 54 12.76 0.34 5.16
C LYS A 54 11.48 0.69 4.40
N LEU A 55 10.52 -0.22 4.40
CA LEU A 55 9.25 -0.09 3.69
C LEU A 55 8.06 0.03 4.65
N SER A 56 6.92 0.43 4.11
CA SER A 56 5.62 0.35 4.80
C SER A 56 4.90 -0.91 4.33
N SER A 57 4.64 -1.83 5.26
CA SER A 57 3.89 -3.05 5.00
C SER A 57 2.42 -2.84 5.33
N PHE A 58 1.56 -2.80 4.32
CA PHE A 58 0.12 -2.75 4.51
C PHE A 58 -0.39 -4.16 4.75
N MET A 59 -0.89 -4.40 5.95
CA MET A 59 -1.22 -5.71 6.49
C MET A 59 -2.73 -5.89 6.62
N ILE A 60 -3.24 -6.99 6.09
CA ILE A 60 -4.60 -7.44 6.37
C ILE A 60 -4.63 -8.15 7.72
N GLY A 61 -5.56 -7.79 8.60
CA GLY A 61 -5.67 -8.37 9.94
C GLY A 61 -5.72 -9.91 9.94
N LYS A 62 -6.47 -10.51 9.00
CA LYS A 62 -6.53 -11.97 8.85
C LYS A 62 -5.19 -12.60 8.43
N ALA A 63 -4.43 -11.93 7.58
CA ALA A 63 -3.09 -12.37 7.20
C ALA A 63 -2.13 -12.37 8.41
N VAL A 64 -2.22 -11.34 9.25
CA VAL A 64 -1.45 -11.24 10.50
C VAL A 64 -1.79 -12.37 11.47
N GLU A 65 -3.08 -12.73 11.61
CA GLU A 65 -3.50 -13.88 12.43
C GLU A 65 -3.01 -15.22 11.88
N THR A 66 -3.00 -15.35 10.56
CA THR A 66 -2.59 -16.59 9.87
C THR A 66 -1.07 -16.81 9.95
N SER A 67 -0.29 -15.74 9.90
CA SER A 67 1.17 -15.79 9.88
C SER A 67 1.78 -14.72 10.82
N PRO A 68 1.56 -14.87 12.16
CA PRO A 68 2.00 -13.89 13.14
C PRO A 68 3.52 -13.70 13.15
N ASP A 69 4.27 -14.78 12.99
CA ASP A 69 5.74 -14.73 12.99
C ASP A 69 6.29 -13.89 11.83
N VAL A 70 5.63 -13.94 10.66
CA VAL A 70 6.01 -13.12 9.50
C VAL A 70 5.71 -11.65 9.75
N ALA A 71 4.55 -11.33 10.35
CA ALA A 71 4.21 -9.96 10.71
C ALA A 71 5.19 -9.37 11.73
N GLN A 72 5.57 -10.17 12.74
CA GLN A 72 6.58 -9.79 13.74
C GLN A 72 7.96 -9.58 13.10
N GLU A 73 8.38 -10.46 12.18
CA GLU A 73 9.65 -10.35 11.47
C GLU A 73 9.75 -9.07 10.64
N ILE A 74 8.68 -8.68 9.94
CA ILE A 74 8.60 -7.42 9.20
C ILE A 74 8.92 -6.24 10.13
N VAL A 75 8.26 -6.18 11.28
CA VAL A 75 8.44 -5.09 12.26
C VAL A 75 9.82 -5.16 12.92
N ARG A 76 10.30 -6.36 13.28
CA ARG A 76 11.63 -6.57 13.85
C ARG A 76 12.76 -6.07 12.94
N ARG A 77 12.59 -6.17 11.62
CA ARG A 77 13.53 -5.61 10.62
C ARG A 77 13.38 -4.10 10.44
N GLY A 78 12.53 -3.43 11.21
CA GLY A 78 12.36 -1.97 11.21
C GLY A 78 11.42 -1.42 10.16
N HIS A 79 10.60 -2.27 9.54
CA HIS A 79 9.56 -1.84 8.62
C HIS A 79 8.31 -1.35 9.37
N GLU A 80 7.52 -0.51 8.71
CA GLU A 80 6.25 -0.03 9.26
C GLU A 80 5.16 -1.09 9.09
N ALA A 81 4.37 -1.31 10.15
CA ALA A 81 3.09 -1.99 10.06
C ALA A 81 1.97 -0.97 9.84
N ALA A 82 1.42 -0.94 8.63
CA ALA A 82 0.25 -0.14 8.25
C ALA A 82 -0.98 -1.04 8.04
N ALA A 83 -2.18 -0.49 8.14
CA ALA A 83 -3.41 -1.27 8.07
C ALA A 83 -3.99 -1.33 6.65
N HIS A 84 -4.51 -2.52 6.29
CA HIS A 84 -5.15 -2.80 5.00
C HIS A 84 -6.54 -3.47 5.16
N GLY A 85 -7.23 -3.19 6.25
CA GLY A 85 -8.50 -3.80 6.58
C GLY A 85 -8.38 -5.16 7.25
N ARG A 86 -9.54 -5.73 7.60
CA ARG A 86 -9.63 -7.01 8.32
C ARG A 86 -9.47 -8.21 7.39
N VAL A 87 -10.14 -8.14 6.24
CA VAL A 87 -10.16 -9.12 5.14
C VAL A 87 -10.30 -8.36 3.82
N TRP A 88 -10.22 -9.06 2.70
CA TRP A 88 -10.54 -8.49 1.39
C TRP A 88 -12.05 -8.25 1.28
N ASP A 89 -12.47 -7.03 1.58
CA ASP A 89 -13.86 -6.65 1.52
C ASP A 89 -14.04 -5.20 1.01
N ASN A 90 -15.19 -4.94 0.43
CA ASN A 90 -15.58 -3.65 -0.11
C ASN A 90 -16.08 -2.73 1.02
N SER A 91 -15.15 -2.13 1.78
CA SER A 91 -15.50 -1.29 2.94
C SER A 91 -16.41 -0.10 2.58
N TYR A 92 -16.39 0.37 1.32
CA TYR A 92 -17.28 1.44 0.85
C TYR A 92 -18.76 1.08 0.83
N GLN A 93 -19.11 -0.20 0.96
CA GLN A 93 -20.51 -0.67 1.07
C GLN A 93 -21.00 -0.74 2.52
N LEU A 94 -20.11 -0.63 3.48
CA LEU A 94 -20.41 -0.67 4.90
C LEU A 94 -21.04 0.65 5.36
N SER A 95 -21.91 0.57 6.37
CA SER A 95 -22.31 1.77 7.10
C SER A 95 -21.10 2.39 7.81
N ARG A 96 -21.18 3.66 8.20
CA ARG A 96 -20.09 4.36 8.89
C ARG A 96 -19.59 3.61 10.13
N ASP A 97 -20.51 3.07 10.92
CA ASP A 97 -20.18 2.35 12.16
C ASP A 97 -19.57 0.97 11.88
N GLU A 98 -20.02 0.30 10.83
CA GLU A 98 -19.42 -0.97 10.39
C GLU A 98 -18.04 -0.77 9.83
N GLU A 99 -17.83 0.24 8.96
CA GLU A 99 -16.51 0.59 8.45
C GLU A 99 -15.54 0.93 9.60
N ARG A 100 -16.01 1.71 10.58
CA ARG A 100 -15.21 2.03 11.77
C ARG A 100 -14.79 0.78 12.54
N ARG A 101 -15.71 -0.16 12.77
CA ARG A 101 -15.40 -1.44 13.44
C ARG A 101 -14.42 -2.27 12.61
N PHE A 102 -14.66 -2.40 11.31
CA PHE A 102 -13.79 -3.13 10.38
C PHE A 102 -12.35 -2.62 10.41
N ILE A 103 -12.15 -1.30 10.46
CA ILE A 103 -10.84 -0.68 10.56
C ILE A 103 -10.24 -0.91 11.95
N ALA A 104 -10.99 -0.68 13.02
CA ALA A 104 -10.53 -0.84 14.39
C ALA A 104 -10.08 -2.27 14.69
N ASP A 105 -10.84 -3.28 14.27
CA ASP A 105 -10.48 -4.70 14.41
C ASP A 105 -9.16 -5.04 13.72
N SER A 106 -8.91 -4.44 12.56
CA SER A 106 -7.63 -4.58 11.85
C SER A 106 -6.47 -3.97 12.66
N VAL A 107 -6.66 -2.76 13.18
CA VAL A 107 -5.66 -2.06 14.01
C VAL A 107 -5.33 -2.87 15.26
N ASP A 108 -6.34 -3.32 15.99
CA ASP A 108 -6.18 -4.08 17.24
C ASP A 108 -5.43 -5.39 16.99
N THR A 109 -5.77 -6.09 15.90
CA THR A 109 -5.10 -7.33 15.51
C THR A 109 -3.62 -7.09 15.20
N ILE A 110 -3.31 -6.10 14.35
CA ILE A 110 -1.94 -5.78 13.97
C ILE A 110 -1.14 -5.34 15.21
N GLN A 111 -1.69 -4.45 16.02
CA GLN A 111 -1.02 -3.97 17.22
C GLN A 111 -0.76 -5.09 18.24
N LYS A 112 -1.73 -5.98 18.44
CA LYS A 112 -1.60 -7.12 19.37
C LYS A 112 -0.47 -8.06 18.95
N VAL A 113 -0.32 -8.32 17.65
CA VAL A 113 0.68 -9.28 17.14
C VAL A 113 2.05 -8.64 16.99
N THR A 114 2.12 -7.42 16.47
CA THR A 114 3.39 -6.78 16.12
C THR A 114 3.95 -5.83 17.17
N GLY A 115 3.12 -5.40 18.12
CA GLY A 115 3.45 -4.32 19.07
C GLY A 115 3.38 -2.91 18.47
N GLN A 116 3.21 -2.76 17.15
CA GLN A 116 3.08 -1.47 16.47
C GLN A 116 1.61 -1.13 16.23
N LYS A 117 1.18 0.04 16.68
CA LYS A 117 -0.13 0.58 16.28
C LYS A 117 -0.04 1.16 14.88
N PRO A 118 -0.84 0.69 13.91
CA PRO A 118 -0.87 1.26 12.57
C PRO A 118 -1.27 2.75 12.58
N VAL A 119 -0.56 3.54 11.78
CA VAL A 119 -0.85 4.97 11.56
C VAL A 119 -1.10 5.28 10.09
N GLY A 120 -0.97 4.31 9.21
CA GLY A 120 -1.22 4.39 7.77
C GLY A 120 -2.33 3.45 7.34
N TRP A 121 -3.12 3.87 6.37
CA TRP A 121 -4.27 3.16 5.82
C TRP A 121 -4.20 2.98 4.32
N ASN A 122 -4.63 1.80 3.87
CA ASN A 122 -4.99 1.50 2.48
C ASN A 122 -6.27 0.67 2.46
N ALA A 123 -7.27 1.09 1.69
CA ALA A 123 -8.47 0.29 1.46
C ALA A 123 -8.26 -0.74 0.36
N TYR A 124 -9.03 -1.81 0.38
CA TYR A 124 -9.09 -2.79 -0.70
C TYR A 124 -9.41 -2.11 -2.03
N TRP A 125 -8.50 -2.26 -3.02
CA TRP A 125 -8.55 -1.54 -4.30
C TRP A 125 -8.64 -0.01 -4.17
N MET A 126 -8.16 0.58 -3.07
CA MET A 126 -8.25 2.01 -2.73
C MET A 126 -9.69 2.54 -2.69
N ARG A 127 -10.67 1.65 -2.55
CA ARG A 127 -12.09 2.01 -2.52
C ARG A 127 -12.59 2.11 -1.10
N SER A 128 -12.71 3.34 -0.65
CA SER A 128 -13.20 3.69 0.68
C SER A 128 -14.59 4.33 0.63
N SER A 129 -15.27 4.42 1.77
CA SER A 129 -16.49 5.19 1.90
C SER A 129 -16.23 6.69 1.83
N ILE A 130 -17.29 7.47 1.65
CA ILE A 130 -17.20 8.95 1.69
C ILE A 130 -16.84 9.49 3.09
N TYR A 131 -16.92 8.67 4.12
CA TYR A 131 -16.62 9.04 5.52
C TYR A 131 -15.22 8.66 5.96
N ILE A 132 -14.44 8.01 5.09
CA ILE A 132 -13.19 7.35 5.46
C ILE A 132 -12.20 8.29 6.17
N LEU A 133 -11.97 9.50 5.65
CA LEU A 133 -10.98 10.40 6.23
C LEU A 133 -11.33 10.82 7.65
N GLU A 134 -12.63 11.05 7.94
CA GLU A 134 -13.08 11.32 9.30
C GLU A 134 -12.89 10.12 10.22
N THR A 135 -13.25 8.93 9.74
CA THR A 135 -13.11 7.68 10.47
C THR A 135 -11.65 7.38 10.81
N LEU A 136 -10.75 7.53 9.84
CA LEU A 136 -9.32 7.35 10.04
C LEU A 136 -8.74 8.35 11.04
N GLN A 137 -9.14 9.62 10.93
CA GLN A 137 -8.69 10.65 11.86
C GLN A 137 -9.16 10.39 13.29
N ASP A 138 -10.41 9.90 13.48
CA ASP A 138 -10.96 9.54 14.80
C ASP A 138 -10.27 8.30 15.40
N LEU A 139 -9.75 7.39 14.59
CA LEU A 139 -8.98 6.22 15.03
C LEU A 139 -7.49 6.52 15.24
N GLY A 140 -7.05 7.76 14.94
CA GLY A 140 -5.69 8.21 15.18
C GLY A 140 -4.70 7.88 14.06
N PHE A 141 -5.17 7.61 12.86
CA PHE A 141 -4.31 7.49 11.69
C PHE A 141 -3.69 8.85 11.33
N LEU A 142 -2.50 8.82 10.76
CA LEU A 142 -1.80 10.00 10.26
C LEU A 142 -2.01 10.20 8.76
N TYR A 143 -2.13 9.10 8.01
CA TYR A 143 -2.19 9.15 6.55
C TYR A 143 -3.01 8.02 5.92
N THR A 144 -3.45 8.28 4.69
CA THR A 144 -3.94 7.28 3.74
C THR A 144 -3.13 7.32 2.45
N ILE A 145 -3.17 6.21 1.67
CA ILE A 145 -2.57 6.13 0.34
C ILE A 145 -3.63 5.99 -0.77
N ASP A 146 -4.91 6.08 -0.46
CA ASP A 146 -6.03 5.78 -1.35
C ASP A 146 -6.33 6.90 -2.38
N GLU A 147 -5.35 7.74 -2.67
CA GLU A 147 -5.53 8.90 -3.53
C GLU A 147 -4.37 9.01 -4.54
N PRO A 148 -4.58 8.65 -5.80
CA PRO A 148 -3.51 8.62 -6.82
C PRO A 148 -3.43 9.91 -7.66
N SER A 149 -3.86 11.06 -7.13
CA SER A 149 -4.03 12.29 -7.92
C SER A 149 -2.79 13.18 -8.04
N HIS A 150 -1.72 12.91 -7.26
CA HIS A 150 -0.54 13.75 -7.19
C HIS A 150 0.74 12.92 -7.13
N ASP A 151 1.86 13.53 -7.57
CA ASP A 151 3.20 12.95 -7.45
C ASP A 151 3.99 13.55 -6.29
N GLU A 152 3.32 14.06 -5.29
CA GLU A 152 3.89 14.50 -4.03
C GLU A 152 2.86 14.37 -2.89
N PRO A 153 3.29 14.19 -1.63
CA PRO A 153 2.38 14.11 -0.51
C PRO A 153 1.71 15.47 -0.25
N PHE A 154 0.47 15.45 0.20
CA PHE A 154 -0.31 16.64 0.47
C PHE A 154 -1.18 16.52 1.72
N ILE A 155 -1.68 17.65 2.21
CA ILE A 155 -2.57 17.74 3.36
C ILE A 155 -4.01 17.91 2.87
N VAL A 156 -4.91 17.15 3.48
CA VAL A 156 -6.35 17.34 3.36
C VAL A 156 -6.88 17.82 4.72
N PRO A 157 -7.46 19.02 4.83
CA PRO A 157 -8.13 19.44 6.06
C PRO A 157 -9.41 18.62 6.30
N VAL A 158 -9.44 17.87 7.40
CA VAL A 158 -10.60 17.08 7.83
C VAL A 158 -11.12 17.64 9.14
N ARG A 159 -12.32 18.21 9.14
CA ARG A 159 -12.92 18.86 10.31
C ARG A 159 -11.97 19.83 11.03
N GLY A 160 -11.25 20.63 10.23
CA GLY A 160 -10.30 21.64 10.74
C GLY A 160 -8.96 21.11 11.25
N ARG A 161 -8.69 19.82 11.13
CA ARG A 161 -7.40 19.18 11.46
C ARG A 161 -6.74 18.65 10.21
N ASP A 162 -5.43 18.76 10.13
CA ASP A 162 -4.65 18.25 9.01
C ASP A 162 -4.64 16.72 8.98
N PHE A 163 -4.85 16.14 7.80
CA PHE A 163 -4.71 14.72 7.52
C PHE A 163 -3.83 14.54 6.29
N VAL A 164 -2.90 13.60 6.32
CA VAL A 164 -1.93 13.46 5.22
C VAL A 164 -2.42 12.45 4.19
N THR A 165 -2.27 12.79 2.93
CA THR A 165 -2.33 11.82 1.83
C THR A 165 -0.92 11.61 1.29
N VAL A 166 -0.48 10.36 1.26
CA VAL A 166 0.74 9.91 0.60
C VAL A 166 0.30 9.23 -0.69
N PRO A 167 0.35 9.91 -1.84
CA PRO A 167 -0.24 9.41 -3.08
C PRO A 167 0.29 8.05 -3.51
N TYR A 168 -0.50 7.36 -4.32
CA TYR A 168 -0.20 6.04 -4.84
C TYR A 168 0.15 6.13 -6.33
N THR A 169 1.34 5.71 -6.72
CA THR A 169 1.70 5.61 -8.14
C THR A 169 1.07 4.33 -8.73
N PHE A 170 -0.17 4.46 -9.19
CA PHE A 170 -1.04 3.33 -9.49
C PHE A 170 -0.48 2.39 -10.55
N HIS A 171 0.13 2.92 -11.59
CA HIS A 171 0.71 2.14 -12.68
C HIS A 171 2.03 1.43 -12.31
N MET A 172 2.66 1.80 -11.18
CA MET A 172 3.82 1.10 -10.62
C MET A 172 3.42 0.03 -9.58
N ASN A 173 2.16 -0.34 -9.55
CA ASN A 173 1.66 -1.43 -8.74
C ASN A 173 1.80 -2.77 -9.48
N ASP A 174 2.49 -3.72 -8.90
CA ASP A 174 2.77 -5.02 -9.52
C ASP A 174 1.51 -5.83 -9.86
N ILE A 175 0.44 -5.71 -9.05
CA ILE A 175 -0.83 -6.38 -9.36
C ILE A 175 -1.53 -5.76 -10.59
N VAL A 176 -1.25 -4.51 -10.90
CA VAL A 176 -1.73 -3.88 -12.13
C VAL A 176 -0.83 -4.28 -13.30
N SER A 177 0.48 -4.16 -13.11
CA SER A 177 1.46 -4.34 -14.17
C SER A 177 1.56 -5.77 -14.69
N PHE A 178 1.59 -6.76 -13.81
CA PHE A 178 1.77 -8.15 -14.22
C PHE A 178 0.46 -8.84 -14.66
N PRO A 179 -0.56 -9.02 -13.80
CA PRO A 179 -1.74 -9.79 -14.20
C PRO A 179 -2.71 -9.01 -15.10
N PHE A 180 -2.84 -7.69 -14.97
CA PHE A 180 -3.81 -6.94 -15.78
C PHE A 180 -3.21 -6.36 -17.06
N VAL A 181 -2.03 -5.76 -17.01
CA VAL A 181 -1.37 -5.21 -18.21
C VAL A 181 -0.55 -6.28 -18.95
N GLY A 182 -0.12 -7.32 -18.24
CA GLY A 182 0.63 -8.43 -18.84
C GLY A 182 2.11 -8.11 -19.09
N TRP A 183 2.69 -7.19 -18.32
CA TRP A 183 4.10 -6.89 -18.47
C TRP A 183 4.98 -8.09 -18.08
N ASN A 184 6.02 -8.30 -18.86
CA ASN A 184 7.10 -9.18 -18.45
C ASN A 184 8.06 -8.44 -17.49
N PRO A 185 8.93 -9.14 -16.77
CA PRO A 185 9.84 -8.51 -15.81
C PRO A 185 10.74 -7.42 -16.40
N ALA A 186 11.17 -7.53 -17.65
CA ALA A 186 12.03 -6.53 -18.29
C ALA A 186 11.25 -5.23 -18.60
N ALA A 187 10.01 -5.35 -19.08
CA ALA A 187 9.14 -4.20 -19.31
C ALA A 187 8.83 -3.47 -18.00
N TYR A 188 8.61 -4.21 -16.92
CA TYR A 188 8.39 -3.61 -15.59
C TYR A 188 9.64 -2.87 -15.09
N GLU A 189 10.84 -3.44 -15.25
CA GLU A 189 12.09 -2.75 -14.89
C GLU A 189 12.26 -1.45 -15.67
N GLN A 190 12.01 -1.48 -16.99
CA GLN A 190 12.10 -0.29 -17.82
C GLN A 190 11.11 0.79 -17.38
N ALA A 191 9.85 0.42 -17.14
CA ALA A 191 8.84 1.36 -16.66
C ALA A 191 9.20 1.97 -15.29
N LEU A 192 9.76 1.19 -14.37
CA LEU A 192 10.24 1.71 -13.08
C LEU A 192 11.37 2.74 -13.27
N ARG A 193 12.28 2.52 -14.23
CA ARG A 193 13.38 3.45 -14.52
C ARG A 193 12.87 4.73 -15.17
N ASP A 194 12.01 4.62 -16.18
CA ASP A 194 11.47 5.77 -16.90
C ASP A 194 10.67 6.68 -15.98
N GLU A 195 9.81 6.09 -15.13
CA GLU A 195 9.06 6.83 -14.10
C GLU A 195 9.99 7.52 -13.10
N PHE A 196 10.97 6.78 -12.61
CA PHE A 196 11.95 7.31 -11.66
C PHE A 196 12.76 8.46 -12.28
N ASP A 197 13.26 8.31 -13.50
CA ASP A 197 14.11 9.31 -14.15
C ASP A 197 13.34 10.61 -14.42
N GLN A 198 12.09 10.51 -14.89
CA GLN A 198 11.24 11.69 -15.10
C GLN A 198 10.99 12.43 -13.78
N LEU A 199 10.60 11.72 -12.72
CA LEU A 199 10.33 12.34 -11.43
C LEU A 199 11.61 12.87 -10.77
N TYR A 200 12.74 12.20 -10.98
CA TYR A 200 14.05 12.65 -10.51
C TYR A 200 14.47 13.97 -11.17
N GLU A 201 14.32 14.11 -12.50
CA GLU A 201 14.58 15.34 -13.23
C GLU A 201 13.66 16.49 -12.76
N GLU A 202 12.38 16.23 -12.58
CA GLU A 202 11.43 17.22 -12.04
C GLU A 202 11.78 17.62 -10.60
N GLY A 203 12.39 16.71 -9.86
CA GLY A 203 12.83 16.89 -8.47
C GLY A 203 13.79 18.06 -8.28
N ALA A 204 14.51 18.46 -9.33
CA ALA A 204 15.40 19.63 -9.31
C ALA A 204 14.63 20.96 -9.14
N GLN A 205 13.35 21.01 -9.45
CA GLN A 205 12.54 22.24 -9.41
C GLN A 205 11.39 22.19 -8.42
N ARG A 206 10.88 20.99 -8.15
CA ARG A 206 9.74 20.76 -7.26
C ARG A 206 9.83 19.38 -6.64
N ARG A 207 9.27 19.21 -5.44
CA ARG A 207 9.25 17.93 -4.77
C ARG A 207 8.48 16.90 -5.58
N ARG A 208 9.04 15.70 -5.67
CA ARG A 208 8.44 14.54 -6.33
C ARG A 208 8.53 13.31 -5.47
N MET A 209 7.62 12.38 -5.69
CA MET A 209 7.56 11.11 -4.99
C MET A 209 7.12 10.01 -5.95
N MET A 210 7.74 8.85 -5.83
CA MET A 210 7.34 7.63 -6.51
C MET A 210 7.01 6.55 -5.50
N VAL A 211 5.96 5.80 -5.74
CA VAL A 211 5.60 4.64 -4.92
C VAL A 211 5.67 3.37 -5.76
N VAL A 212 6.55 2.45 -5.39
CA VAL A 212 6.60 1.10 -5.94
C VAL A 212 5.82 0.18 -5.02
N SER A 213 4.67 -0.32 -5.48
CA SER A 213 3.79 -1.16 -4.66
C SER A 213 3.93 -2.62 -5.04
N LEU A 214 4.26 -3.42 -4.03
CA LEU A 214 4.61 -4.83 -4.18
C LEU A 214 3.63 -5.71 -3.40
N HIS A 215 3.15 -6.76 -4.06
CA HIS A 215 2.42 -7.85 -3.40
C HIS A 215 3.36 -9.03 -3.18
N ASP A 216 3.33 -9.57 -1.99
CA ASP A 216 4.18 -10.67 -1.54
C ASP A 216 4.20 -11.86 -2.51
N ARG A 217 3.01 -12.29 -2.94
CA ARG A 217 2.81 -13.39 -3.89
C ARG A 217 3.10 -13.04 -5.35
N ILE A 218 3.29 -11.76 -5.68
CA ILE A 218 3.57 -11.31 -7.05
C ILE A 218 5.04 -10.98 -7.19
N SER A 219 5.50 -9.91 -6.59
CA SER A 219 6.88 -9.45 -6.69
C SER A 219 7.87 -10.31 -5.90
N GLY A 220 7.40 -11.11 -4.94
CA GLY A 220 8.24 -12.05 -4.19
C GLY A 220 8.77 -13.25 -5.00
N HIS A 221 8.34 -13.43 -6.26
CA HIS A 221 8.92 -14.43 -7.14
C HIS A 221 10.36 -14.11 -7.52
N ALA A 222 11.22 -15.13 -7.55
CA ALA A 222 12.67 -15.00 -7.72
C ALA A 222 13.08 -14.12 -8.92
N GLY A 223 12.45 -14.32 -10.08
CA GLY A 223 12.75 -13.52 -11.28
C GLY A 223 12.36 -12.04 -11.15
N ARG A 224 11.30 -11.74 -10.41
CA ARG A 224 10.83 -10.36 -10.18
C ARG A 224 11.67 -9.65 -9.10
N VAL A 225 12.10 -10.37 -8.07
CA VAL A 225 13.05 -9.85 -7.07
C VAL A 225 14.36 -9.40 -7.73
N ARG A 226 14.86 -10.14 -8.74
CA ARG A 226 16.04 -9.70 -9.50
C ARG A 226 15.83 -8.39 -10.26
N VAL A 227 14.64 -8.15 -10.78
CA VAL A 227 14.29 -6.88 -11.44
C VAL A 227 14.30 -5.74 -10.42
N LEU A 228 13.68 -5.96 -9.27
CA LEU A 228 13.67 -4.98 -8.18
C LEU A 228 15.09 -4.67 -7.68
N ASP A 229 15.94 -5.69 -7.55
CA ASP A 229 17.33 -5.53 -7.14
C ASP A 229 18.12 -4.60 -8.09
N ARG A 230 17.96 -4.80 -9.41
CA ARG A 230 18.61 -3.94 -10.41
C ARG A 230 18.05 -2.52 -10.39
N PHE A 231 16.74 -2.37 -10.26
CA PHE A 231 16.11 -1.05 -10.14
C PHE A 231 16.57 -0.32 -8.86
N LEU A 232 16.56 -0.99 -7.72
CA LEU A 232 17.01 -0.37 -6.45
C LEU A 232 18.50 -0.01 -6.49
N THR A 233 19.34 -0.85 -7.09
CA THR A 233 20.74 -0.52 -7.32
C THR A 233 20.89 0.76 -8.15
N TYR A 234 20.09 0.88 -9.21
CA TYR A 234 20.07 2.09 -10.05
C TYR A 234 19.59 3.32 -9.28
N ALA A 235 18.43 3.23 -8.62
CA ALA A 235 17.86 4.36 -7.91
C ALA A 235 18.77 4.84 -6.75
N ARG A 236 19.42 3.91 -6.04
CA ARG A 236 20.39 4.24 -4.98
C ARG A 236 21.68 4.89 -5.50
N SER A 237 22.01 4.75 -6.78
CA SER A 237 23.16 5.44 -7.38
C SER A 237 22.93 6.94 -7.62
N LYS A 238 21.68 7.40 -7.49
CA LYS A 238 21.33 8.80 -7.68
C LYS A 238 21.41 9.56 -6.35
N PRO A 239 22.06 10.73 -6.31
CA PRO A 239 22.12 11.55 -5.10
C PRO A 239 20.73 12.13 -4.75
N ASP A 240 20.55 12.56 -3.51
CA ASP A 240 19.39 13.30 -3.03
C ASP A 240 18.03 12.55 -3.13
N VAL A 241 18.09 11.21 -3.20
CA VAL A 241 16.88 10.36 -3.15
C VAL A 241 16.65 9.85 -1.74
N TRP A 242 15.51 10.17 -1.19
CA TRP A 242 15.09 9.71 0.12
C TRP A 242 14.25 8.43 0.01
N PHE A 243 14.82 7.31 0.40
CA PHE A 243 14.08 6.04 0.56
C PHE A 243 13.43 6.02 1.95
N ALA A 244 12.12 6.17 1.99
CA ALA A 244 11.39 6.41 3.23
C ALA A 244 10.20 5.46 3.41
N ARG A 245 9.87 5.18 4.68
CA ARG A 245 8.56 4.64 5.04
C ARG A 245 7.50 5.74 4.92
N LYS A 246 6.27 5.34 4.69
CA LYS A 246 5.17 6.30 4.53
C LYS A 246 4.81 7.05 5.82
N ASP A 247 4.99 6.42 6.98
CA ASP A 247 4.83 7.12 8.26
C ASP A 247 5.88 8.22 8.47
N GLU A 248 7.11 8.02 7.99
CA GLU A 248 8.16 9.04 8.01
C GLU A 248 7.79 10.22 7.10
N ILE A 249 7.31 9.93 5.88
CA ILE A 249 6.81 10.95 4.94
C ILE A 249 5.65 11.73 5.58
N ALA A 250 4.68 11.03 6.16
CA ALA A 250 3.52 11.69 6.79
C ALA A 250 3.92 12.60 7.96
N ARG A 251 4.85 12.17 8.80
CA ARG A 251 5.38 12.98 9.90
C ARG A 251 6.16 14.19 9.40
N TRP A 252 6.96 13.99 8.34
CA TRP A 252 7.68 15.10 7.71
C TRP A 252 6.71 16.13 7.15
N VAL A 253 5.65 15.71 6.46
CA VAL A 253 4.58 16.57 5.92
C VAL A 253 3.93 17.41 7.02
N LEU A 254 3.52 16.79 8.12
CA LEU A 254 2.90 17.50 9.24
C LEU A 254 3.85 18.50 9.91
N SER A 255 5.15 18.19 9.96
CA SER A 255 6.19 19.11 10.49
C SER A 255 6.56 20.23 9.51
N ASN A 256 6.26 20.07 8.21
CA ASN A 256 6.60 21.02 7.15
C ASN A 256 5.35 21.50 6.40
N ARG A 257 4.30 21.84 7.15
CA ARG A 257 2.99 22.24 6.61
C ARG A 257 3.06 23.40 5.62
N SER A 258 3.86 24.40 5.91
CA SER A 258 4.02 25.59 5.05
C SER A 258 4.63 25.30 3.68
N ALA A 259 5.39 24.22 3.57
CA ALA A 259 6.01 23.75 2.33
C ALA A 259 5.24 22.60 1.66
N THR A 260 4.05 22.26 2.16
CA THR A 260 3.25 21.13 1.68
C THR A 260 1.96 21.62 1.03
N PRO A 261 1.59 21.11 -0.17
CA PRO A 261 0.30 21.44 -0.78
C PRO A 261 -0.87 21.09 0.16
N VAL A 262 -1.86 21.97 0.20
CA VAL A 262 -3.10 21.75 0.93
C VAL A 262 -4.23 21.63 -0.08
N VAL A 263 -4.83 20.45 -0.15
CA VAL A 263 -5.92 20.12 -1.07
C VAL A 263 -7.22 20.09 -0.29
N LYS A 264 -8.10 21.05 -0.52
CA LYS A 264 -9.44 21.03 0.05
C LYS A 264 -10.32 20.10 -0.77
N ARG A 265 -10.99 19.18 -0.12
CA ARG A 265 -11.98 18.28 -0.74
C ARG A 265 -13.37 18.81 -0.44
N GLY A 266 -14.16 19.08 -1.48
CA GLY A 266 -15.60 19.24 -1.35
C GLY A 266 -16.28 17.91 -1.02
N PRO A 267 -17.55 17.91 -0.61
CA PRO A 267 -18.30 16.68 -0.45
C PRO A 267 -18.32 15.94 -1.79
N PRO A 268 -18.15 14.60 -1.79
CA PRO A 268 -18.22 13.81 -3.01
C PRO A 268 -19.61 14.00 -3.64
N THR A 269 -19.61 14.33 -4.93
CA THR A 269 -20.85 14.46 -5.70
C THR A 269 -21.21 13.14 -6.35
N VAL A 270 -22.48 12.94 -6.68
CA VAL A 270 -22.97 11.74 -7.38
C VAL A 270 -22.30 11.55 -8.75
N SER A 271 -21.69 12.58 -9.32
CA SER A 271 -20.90 12.53 -10.54
C SER A 271 -19.49 11.94 -10.37
N GLY A 272 -19.10 11.58 -9.16
CA GLY A 272 -17.85 10.85 -8.89
C GLY A 272 -16.57 11.67 -8.92
N LEU A 273 -16.61 12.92 -9.36
CA LEU A 273 -15.45 13.81 -9.25
C LEU A 273 -15.58 14.64 -7.97
N PRO A 274 -14.50 14.80 -7.20
CA PRO A 274 -14.50 15.78 -6.12
C PRO A 274 -14.87 17.14 -6.73
N GLY A 275 -15.84 17.82 -6.13
CA GLY A 275 -16.23 19.15 -6.57
C GLY A 275 -15.03 20.10 -6.58
N PRO A 276 -15.08 21.16 -7.41
CA PRO A 276 -13.99 22.12 -7.44
C PRO A 276 -13.75 22.69 -6.04
N VAL A 277 -12.50 22.84 -5.73
CA VAL A 277 -12.05 23.48 -4.49
C VAL A 277 -12.41 24.96 -4.58
N THR A 278 -13.38 25.41 -3.82
CA THR A 278 -13.69 26.84 -3.63
C THR A 278 -12.88 27.41 -2.50
#